data_e0def48e57a4d36e50c189b72230ed69
#
_entry.id   e0def48e57a4d36e50c189b72230ed69
#
_cell.length_a   1.000
_cell.length_b   1.000
_cell.length_c   1.000
_cell.angle_alpha   90.00
_cell.angle_beta   90.00
_cell.angle_gamma   90.00
#
_symmetry.space_group_name_H-M   'P 1'
#
loop_
_entity.id
_entity.type
_entity.pdbx_description
1 polymer ?
#
loop_
_entity_poly.entity_id
_entity_poly.type
_entity_poly.pdbx_seq_one_letter_code
_entity_poly.pdbx_strand_id
1 'polypeptide(L)'
;GRIVKQRAEDGLLEDTFVFYFGDHGGVMPRSKGYAYESGLHVPLAVRIPKNFRHLVDHKRGDRTDGFVSFIDFGPTVLNLAGIKPHKELDGVAFLGQGVSAADLAKRDEVFGHADRFDEKFDMVRTFRKGKWKYIRNYQGYYADGLQNNYRYRQLAYDNWRDLYRADRLNPVQRQFFERRPVEQLFDLEADPHEVNNLAGDPDQAKRLADLRGRLRSKMKSINDLSFYPENRMVTDALGDGVAFGRKNAQQVSRLSDLA
;
A
#
# COMPACT_ATOMS: atom_id res chain seq x y z
N GLY A 1 11.16 12.14 20.58
CA GLY A 1 12.00 12.04 21.71
C GLY A 1 13.44 12.45 21.49
N ARG A 2 14.39 11.55 21.78
CA ARG A 2 15.85 11.85 21.85
C ARG A 2 16.42 12.49 20.58
N ILE A 3 16.08 12.01 19.40
CA ILE A 3 16.57 12.56 18.11
C ILE A 3 16.16 14.04 17.95
N VAL A 4 14.90 14.37 18.23
CA VAL A 4 14.41 15.75 18.12
C VAL A 4 15.08 16.65 19.14
N LYS A 5 15.30 16.16 20.39
CA LYS A 5 16.03 16.88 21.42
C LYS A 5 17.47 17.15 20.99
N GLN A 6 18.17 16.13 20.48
CA GLN A 6 19.53 16.28 19.98
C GLN A 6 19.62 17.33 18.86
N ARG A 7 18.68 17.31 17.89
CA ARG A 7 18.65 18.34 16.82
C ARG A 7 18.45 19.75 17.37
N ALA A 8 17.68 19.89 18.47
CA ALA A 8 17.51 21.18 19.13
C ALA A 8 18.79 21.66 19.83
N GLU A 9 19.47 20.75 20.54
CA GLU A 9 20.75 21.01 21.20
C GLU A 9 21.85 21.36 20.20
N ASP A 10 21.86 20.74 19.03
CA ASP A 10 22.78 21.03 17.92
C ASP A 10 22.45 22.34 17.18
N GLY A 11 21.36 23.03 17.51
CA GLY A 11 20.90 24.24 16.83
C GLY A 11 20.31 24.01 15.44
N LEU A 12 20.06 22.74 15.03
CA LEU A 12 19.64 22.37 13.68
C LEU A 12 18.12 22.14 13.54
N LEU A 13 17.38 22.17 14.66
CA LEU A 13 15.97 21.75 14.64
C LEU A 13 15.10 22.66 13.79
N GLU A 14 15.38 23.95 13.74
CA GLU A 14 14.59 24.92 12.98
C GLU A 14 14.92 24.95 11.48
N ASP A 15 15.90 24.15 11.05
CA ASP A 15 16.29 23.94 9.65
C ASP A 15 16.07 22.49 9.21
N THR A 16 15.48 21.62 10.07
CA THR A 16 15.32 20.19 9.78
C THR A 16 13.86 19.80 9.69
N PHE A 17 13.41 19.32 8.53
CA PHE A 17 12.18 18.57 8.41
C PHE A 17 12.34 17.20 9.06
N VAL A 18 11.33 16.77 9.84
CA VAL A 18 11.33 15.45 10.45
C VAL A 18 10.08 14.70 10.00
N PHE A 19 10.29 13.60 9.26
CA PHE A 19 9.22 12.68 8.87
C PHE A 19 9.25 11.49 9.84
N TYR A 20 8.13 11.24 10.49
CA TYR A 20 7.90 10.06 11.31
C TYR A 20 6.82 9.22 10.67
N PHE A 21 7.13 7.99 10.34
CA PHE A 21 6.18 7.07 9.69
C PHE A 21 6.53 5.62 10.01
N GLY A 22 5.55 4.71 9.86
CA GLY A 22 5.82 3.28 9.75
C GLY A 22 6.12 2.94 8.29
N ASP A 23 7.05 2.02 8.03
CA ASP A 23 7.34 1.52 6.69
C ASP A 23 6.27 0.51 6.22
N HIS A 24 5.64 -0.17 7.15
CA HIS A 24 4.52 -1.12 6.98
C HIS A 24 3.88 -1.39 8.34
N GLY A 25 2.82 -2.20 8.37
CA GLY A 25 2.23 -2.68 9.63
C GLY A 25 3.16 -3.61 10.41
N GLY A 26 2.80 -3.93 11.64
CA GLY A 26 3.55 -4.83 12.53
C GLY A 26 3.68 -6.25 11.96
N VAL A 27 4.63 -7.04 12.48
CA VAL A 27 4.78 -8.46 12.11
C VAL A 27 3.72 -9.30 12.84
N MET A 28 2.47 -9.08 12.43
CA MET A 28 1.27 -9.75 12.96
C MET A 28 0.51 -10.38 11.80
N PRO A 29 -0.32 -11.41 12.05
CA PRO A 29 -1.22 -11.94 11.04
C PRO A 29 -2.05 -10.84 10.39
N ARG A 30 -2.19 -10.91 9.06
CA ARG A 30 -2.89 -9.94 8.20
C ARG A 30 -2.28 -8.54 8.13
N SER A 31 -1.06 -8.31 8.66
CA SER A 31 -0.41 -7.01 8.68
C SER A 31 0.81 -6.98 7.74
N LYS A 32 2.03 -6.99 8.22
CA LYS A 32 3.24 -6.92 7.38
C LYS A 32 3.21 -7.93 6.22
N GLY A 33 3.33 -7.44 4.99
CA GLY A 33 3.35 -8.25 3.77
C GLY A 33 1.98 -8.74 3.30
N TYR A 34 0.89 -8.17 3.82
CA TYR A 34 -0.47 -8.37 3.33
C TYR A 34 -1.05 -7.06 2.80
N ALA A 35 -2.00 -7.15 1.87
CA ALA A 35 -2.63 -5.99 1.25
C ALA A 35 -3.85 -5.45 2.04
N TYR A 36 -3.97 -5.80 3.32
CA TYR A 36 -4.98 -5.24 4.22
C TYR A 36 -4.54 -3.89 4.79
N GLU A 37 -5.49 -3.09 5.31
CA GLU A 37 -5.18 -1.78 5.92
C GLU A 37 -4.19 -1.89 7.08
N SER A 38 -4.29 -2.96 7.88
CA SER A 38 -3.33 -3.23 8.96
C SER A 38 -1.87 -3.37 8.48
N GLY A 39 -1.66 -3.69 7.20
CA GLY A 39 -0.35 -3.76 6.58
C GLY A 39 0.05 -2.50 5.81
N LEU A 40 -0.92 -1.80 5.22
CA LEU A 40 -0.70 -0.69 4.28
C LEU A 40 -0.93 0.69 4.90
N HIS A 41 -1.93 0.85 5.78
CA HIS A 41 -2.26 2.12 6.40
C HIS A 41 -1.41 2.35 7.65
N VAL A 42 -0.34 3.11 7.50
CA VAL A 42 0.65 3.38 8.54
C VAL A 42 0.60 4.85 9.00
N PRO A 43 1.01 5.15 10.23
CA PRO A 43 1.07 6.52 10.71
C PRO A 43 2.08 7.34 9.91
N LEU A 44 1.75 8.59 9.63
CA LEU A 44 2.64 9.59 9.07
C LEU A 44 2.48 10.90 9.86
N ALA A 45 3.57 11.43 10.36
CA ALA A 45 3.62 12.75 10.97
C ALA A 45 4.84 13.51 10.45
N VAL A 46 4.64 14.77 10.08
CA VAL A 46 5.72 15.63 9.55
C VAL A 46 5.87 16.86 10.43
N ARG A 47 7.08 17.05 10.95
CA ARG A 47 7.45 18.31 11.58
C ARG A 47 8.01 19.26 10.53
N ILE A 48 7.37 20.42 10.43
CA ILE A 48 7.83 21.50 9.56
C ILE A 48 8.71 22.44 10.38
N PRO A 49 9.99 22.68 10.02
CA PRO A 49 10.86 23.56 10.73
C PRO A 49 10.44 25.02 10.56
N LYS A 50 10.76 25.87 11.56
CA LYS A 50 10.33 27.27 11.58
C LYS A 50 10.83 28.05 10.36
N ASN A 51 12.09 27.86 9.97
CA ASN A 51 12.73 28.62 8.90
C ASN A 51 12.14 28.29 7.50
N PHE A 52 11.51 27.11 7.33
CA PHE A 52 10.88 26.66 6.08
C PHE A 52 9.37 26.61 6.16
N ARG A 53 8.76 27.22 7.19
CA ARG A 53 7.31 27.22 7.39
C ARG A 53 6.53 27.81 6.21
N HIS A 54 7.11 28.79 5.54
CA HIS A 54 6.53 29.48 4.40
C HIS A 54 6.35 28.57 3.16
N LEU A 55 6.99 27.40 3.12
CA LEU A 55 6.86 26.43 2.03
C LEU A 55 5.61 25.55 2.14
N VAL A 56 4.92 25.56 3.29
CA VAL A 56 3.86 24.57 3.57
C VAL A 56 2.58 25.27 3.99
N ASP A 57 1.48 24.90 3.36
CA ASP A 57 0.14 25.52 3.57
C ASP A 57 -0.58 24.99 4.84
N HIS A 58 -0.04 23.99 5.54
CA HIS A 58 -0.63 23.45 6.77
C HIS A 58 -0.20 24.23 8.02
N LYS A 59 -1.08 24.35 9.01
CA LYS A 59 -0.77 24.89 10.33
C LYS A 59 -0.20 23.83 11.27
N ARG A 60 0.40 24.28 12.37
CA ARG A 60 0.87 23.35 13.40
C ARG A 60 -0.32 22.63 14.04
N GLY A 61 -0.27 21.31 14.06
CA GLY A 61 -1.31 20.47 14.62
C GLY A 61 -2.40 20.08 13.64
N ASP A 62 -2.36 20.56 12.40
CA ASP A 62 -3.31 20.14 11.36
C ASP A 62 -3.22 18.63 11.14
N ARG A 63 -4.38 18.06 10.81
CA ARG A 63 -4.54 16.69 10.34
C ARG A 63 -5.20 16.70 8.99
N THR A 64 -4.90 15.71 8.17
CA THR A 64 -5.53 15.52 6.86
C THR A 64 -5.83 14.05 6.66
N ASP A 65 -6.95 13.76 6.00
CA ASP A 65 -7.33 12.42 5.57
C ASP A 65 -6.93 12.17 4.11
N GLY A 66 -6.26 13.13 3.48
CA GLY A 66 -5.75 13.00 2.11
C GLY A 66 -4.68 11.92 2.01
N PHE A 67 -4.81 11.06 1.01
CA PHE A 67 -3.96 9.88 0.85
C PHE A 67 -2.56 10.26 0.40
N VAL A 68 -1.57 9.66 1.07
CA VAL A 68 -0.14 9.77 0.76
C VAL A 68 0.42 8.37 0.59
N SER A 69 1.14 8.14 -0.48
CA SER A 69 1.87 6.90 -0.74
C SER A 69 3.38 7.10 -0.58
N PHE A 70 4.15 6.04 -0.34
CA PHE A 70 5.61 6.15 -0.24
C PHE A 70 6.28 6.68 -1.51
N ILE A 71 5.70 6.45 -2.69
CA ILE A 71 6.18 7.02 -3.94
C ILE A 71 6.15 8.56 -3.96
N ASP A 72 5.32 9.17 -3.09
CA ASP A 72 5.17 10.63 -2.97
C ASP A 72 6.28 11.29 -2.14
N PHE A 73 7.06 10.51 -1.36
CA PHE A 73 8.11 11.05 -0.50
C PHE A 73 9.27 11.67 -1.31
N GLY A 74 9.74 10.97 -2.35
CA GLY A 74 10.80 11.47 -3.23
C GLY A 74 10.45 12.84 -3.84
N PRO A 75 9.33 12.98 -4.57
CA PRO A 75 8.86 14.25 -5.09
C PRO A 75 8.68 15.32 -4.01
N THR A 76 8.20 14.95 -2.81
CA THR A 76 8.01 15.88 -1.69
C THR A 76 9.34 16.45 -1.19
N VAL A 77 10.35 15.59 -0.97
CA VAL A 77 11.68 16.02 -0.52
C VAL A 77 12.32 16.94 -1.55
N LEU A 78 12.23 16.60 -2.83
CA LEU A 78 12.74 17.46 -3.91
C LEU A 78 12.03 18.82 -3.92
N ASN A 79 10.71 18.84 -3.82
CA ASN A 79 9.93 20.07 -3.79
C ASN A 79 10.29 20.96 -2.58
N LEU A 80 10.42 20.37 -1.39
CA LEU A 80 10.86 21.09 -0.18
C LEU A 80 12.29 21.64 -0.31
N ALA A 81 13.15 20.99 -1.09
CA ALA A 81 14.50 21.46 -1.40
C ALA A 81 14.55 22.50 -2.54
N GLY A 82 13.41 22.88 -3.11
CA GLY A 82 13.34 23.80 -4.26
C GLY A 82 13.78 23.17 -5.58
N ILE A 83 13.86 21.84 -5.64
CA ILE A 83 14.26 21.10 -6.83
C ILE A 83 12.99 20.57 -7.52
N LYS A 84 12.84 20.89 -8.81
CA LYS A 84 11.71 20.37 -9.59
C LYS A 84 11.79 18.85 -9.72
N PRO A 85 10.76 18.11 -9.28
CA PRO A 85 10.72 16.65 -9.44
C PRO A 85 10.84 16.25 -10.92
N HIS A 86 11.57 15.18 -11.20
CA HIS A 86 11.69 14.64 -12.55
C HIS A 86 10.33 14.08 -13.01
N LYS A 87 10.01 14.29 -14.29
CA LYS A 87 8.72 13.91 -14.90
C LYS A 87 8.43 12.39 -14.90
N GLU A 88 9.46 11.57 -14.70
CA GLU A 88 9.34 10.11 -14.66
C GLU A 88 9.12 9.56 -13.24
N LEU A 89 9.03 10.43 -12.23
CA LEU A 89 8.61 10.00 -10.90
C LEU A 89 7.11 9.74 -10.89
N ASP A 90 6.70 8.58 -10.43
CA ASP A 90 5.29 8.17 -10.36
C ASP A 90 4.50 8.87 -9.25
N GLY A 91 5.19 9.33 -8.21
CA GLY A 91 4.59 10.02 -7.07
C GLY A 91 4.39 11.51 -7.31
N VAL A 92 3.56 12.13 -6.46
CA VAL A 92 3.24 13.55 -6.48
C VAL A 92 3.52 14.16 -5.11
N ALA A 93 4.27 15.28 -5.05
CA ALA A 93 4.56 15.95 -3.80
C ALA A 93 3.29 16.21 -2.98
N PHE A 94 3.32 15.93 -1.69
CA PHE A 94 2.22 16.18 -0.76
C PHE A 94 2.49 17.37 0.19
N LEU A 95 3.71 17.91 0.17
CA LEU A 95 4.11 19.13 0.85
C LEU A 95 5.05 19.95 -0.03
N GLY A 96 5.13 21.25 0.20
CA GLY A 96 6.06 22.14 -0.46
C GLY A 96 5.38 23.19 -1.34
N GLN A 97 6.18 23.90 -2.13
CA GLN A 97 5.68 24.97 -2.97
C GLN A 97 4.65 24.48 -3.99
N GLY A 98 3.51 25.15 -4.07
CA GLY A 98 2.43 24.83 -5.00
C GLY A 98 1.56 23.64 -4.57
N VAL A 99 1.74 23.12 -3.36
CA VAL A 99 0.90 22.06 -2.78
C VAL A 99 0.01 22.67 -1.70
N SER A 100 -1.29 22.77 -1.95
CA SER A 100 -2.24 23.27 -0.95
C SER A 100 -2.77 22.16 -0.04
N ALA A 101 -3.14 22.52 1.19
CA ALA A 101 -3.83 21.62 2.12
C ALA A 101 -5.15 21.09 1.51
N ALA A 102 -5.87 21.95 0.78
CA ALA A 102 -7.12 21.60 0.11
C ALA A 102 -6.92 20.58 -1.03
N ASP A 103 -5.82 20.66 -1.77
CA ASP A 103 -5.53 19.68 -2.84
C ASP A 103 -5.07 18.34 -2.27
N LEU A 104 -4.32 18.35 -1.17
CA LEU A 104 -4.00 17.12 -0.46
C LEU A 104 -5.26 16.44 0.08
N ALA A 105 -6.18 17.20 0.69
CA ALA A 105 -7.42 16.67 1.25
C ALA A 105 -8.34 16.01 0.19
N LYS A 106 -8.21 16.36 -1.11
CA LYS A 106 -8.94 15.72 -2.21
C LYS A 106 -8.37 14.37 -2.66
N ARG A 107 -7.16 14.00 -2.20
CA ARG A 107 -6.55 12.73 -2.58
C ARG A 107 -7.24 11.59 -1.84
N ASP A 108 -8.05 10.84 -2.53
CA ASP A 108 -8.86 9.76 -1.96
C ASP A 108 -8.64 8.40 -2.64
N GLU A 109 -7.61 8.30 -3.50
CA GLU A 109 -7.28 7.07 -4.23
C GLU A 109 -5.87 6.60 -3.94
N VAL A 110 -5.71 5.29 -3.71
CA VAL A 110 -4.40 4.66 -3.57
C VAL A 110 -4.40 3.24 -4.12
N PHE A 111 -3.31 2.89 -4.82
CA PHE A 111 -3.00 1.55 -5.27
C PHE A 111 -2.06 0.88 -4.28
N GLY A 112 -2.28 -0.41 -4.01
CA GLY A 112 -1.41 -1.23 -3.19
C GLY A 112 -1.21 -2.61 -3.82
N HIS A 113 -0.14 -3.28 -3.42
CA HIS A 113 0.18 -4.61 -3.91
C HIS A 113 0.90 -5.45 -2.86
N ALA A 114 0.82 -6.77 -3.00
CA ALA A 114 1.67 -7.73 -2.33
C ALA A 114 2.00 -8.84 -3.31
N ASP A 115 3.28 -9.16 -3.43
CA ASP A 115 3.79 -10.22 -4.30
C ASP A 115 4.58 -11.24 -3.47
N ARG A 116 5.81 -11.55 -3.86
CA ARG A 116 6.67 -12.47 -3.12
C ARG A 116 7.02 -11.92 -1.73
N PHE A 117 6.92 -12.80 -0.75
CA PHE A 117 7.44 -12.57 0.59
C PHE A 117 8.26 -13.81 1.02
N ASP A 118 9.58 -13.69 0.99
CA ASP A 118 10.54 -14.79 1.11
C ASP A 118 10.19 -15.95 0.14
N GLU A 119 10.01 -17.17 0.64
CA GLU A 119 9.66 -18.33 -0.18
C GLU A 119 8.21 -18.34 -0.67
N LYS A 120 7.32 -17.55 -0.09
CA LYS A 120 5.93 -17.47 -0.52
C LYS A 120 5.77 -16.49 -1.66
N PHE A 121 5.56 -16.99 -2.89
CA PHE A 121 5.06 -16.19 -3.99
C PHE A 121 3.56 -16.00 -3.87
N ASP A 122 3.11 -14.78 -4.07
CA ASP A 122 1.70 -14.41 -4.11
C ASP A 122 1.54 -13.31 -5.15
N MET A 123 0.33 -13.01 -5.55
CA MET A 123 0.01 -11.86 -6.37
C MET A 123 -1.33 -11.29 -5.92
N VAL A 124 -1.26 -10.18 -5.19
CA VAL A 124 -2.42 -9.44 -4.68
C VAL A 124 -2.33 -8.00 -5.14
N ARG A 125 -3.43 -7.46 -5.60
CA ARG A 125 -3.57 -6.04 -5.98
C ARG A 125 -4.74 -5.44 -5.25
N THR A 126 -4.61 -4.20 -4.81
CA THR A 126 -5.70 -3.48 -4.15
C THR A 126 -5.81 -2.06 -4.67
N PHE A 127 -7.05 -1.59 -4.71
CA PHE A 127 -7.37 -0.20 -5.00
C PHE A 127 -8.35 0.31 -3.96
N ARG A 128 -7.98 1.38 -3.30
CA ARG A 128 -8.83 2.06 -2.33
C ARG A 128 -9.25 3.41 -2.88
N LYS A 129 -10.55 3.73 -2.75
CA LYS A 129 -11.13 5.05 -3.02
C LYS A 129 -12.01 5.46 -1.85
N GLY A 130 -11.59 6.52 -1.15
CA GLY A 130 -12.23 6.95 0.08
C GLY A 130 -12.30 5.79 1.09
N LYS A 131 -13.50 5.45 1.54
CA LYS A 131 -13.74 4.33 2.46
C LYS A 131 -13.81 2.95 1.80
N TRP A 132 -13.90 2.89 0.48
CA TRP A 132 -14.09 1.63 -0.25
C TRP A 132 -12.78 1.04 -0.71
N LYS A 133 -12.57 -0.23 -0.40
CA LYS A 133 -11.37 -0.96 -0.80
C LYS A 133 -11.73 -2.24 -1.54
N TYR A 134 -11.12 -2.39 -2.69
CA TYR A 134 -11.19 -3.60 -3.51
C TYR A 134 -9.85 -4.33 -3.49
N ILE A 135 -9.89 -5.64 -3.31
CA ILE A 135 -8.72 -6.53 -3.38
C ILE A 135 -8.96 -7.60 -4.43
N ARG A 136 -7.98 -7.80 -5.30
CA ARG A 136 -7.91 -8.90 -6.27
C ARG A 136 -6.81 -9.88 -5.84
N ASN A 137 -7.18 -11.12 -5.55
CA ASN A 137 -6.28 -12.22 -5.26
C ASN A 137 -6.11 -13.07 -6.52
N TYR A 138 -4.98 -12.95 -7.21
CA TYR A 138 -4.72 -13.72 -8.43
C TYR A 138 -4.36 -15.19 -8.12
N GLN A 139 -3.93 -15.46 -6.89
CA GLN A 139 -3.67 -16.80 -6.38
C GLN A 139 -4.57 -17.14 -5.19
N GLY A 140 -5.88 -17.01 -5.38
CA GLY A 140 -6.90 -17.23 -4.33
C GLY A 140 -6.91 -18.65 -3.75
N TYR A 141 -6.30 -19.63 -4.43
CA TYR A 141 -6.13 -20.98 -3.90
C TYR A 141 -5.18 -21.07 -2.70
N TYR A 142 -4.30 -20.08 -2.49
CA TYR A 142 -3.50 -19.98 -1.28
C TYR A 142 -4.30 -19.33 -0.15
N ALA A 143 -4.09 -19.83 1.08
CA ALA A 143 -4.54 -19.16 2.29
C ALA A 143 -3.55 -18.05 2.69
N ASP A 144 -4.03 -17.03 3.40
CA ASP A 144 -3.15 -16.02 4.00
C ASP A 144 -2.18 -16.64 5.01
N GLY A 145 -2.66 -17.63 5.78
CA GLY A 145 -1.91 -18.39 6.77
C GLY A 145 -0.97 -19.46 6.21
N LEU A 146 -0.72 -19.49 4.88
CA LEU A 146 0.26 -20.40 4.30
C LEU A 146 1.62 -20.23 4.99
N GLN A 147 2.30 -21.37 5.23
CA GLN A 147 3.61 -21.39 5.89
C GLN A 147 4.58 -20.41 5.21
N ASN A 148 5.22 -19.60 6.02
CA ASN A 148 6.30 -18.69 5.63
C ASN A 148 7.30 -18.62 6.78
N ASN A 149 8.56 -18.94 6.54
CA ASN A 149 9.57 -19.09 7.59
C ASN A 149 9.81 -17.79 8.36
N TYR A 150 9.72 -16.65 7.73
CA TYR A 150 9.88 -15.36 8.41
C TYR A 150 8.70 -15.08 9.36
N ARG A 151 7.46 -15.21 8.88
CA ARG A 151 6.25 -14.88 9.65
C ARG A 151 6.05 -15.81 10.82
N TYR A 152 6.27 -17.11 10.62
CA TYR A 152 6.10 -18.15 11.64
C TYR A 152 7.21 -18.19 12.72
N ARG A 153 8.17 -17.27 12.68
CA ARG A 153 9.01 -16.94 13.85
C ARG A 153 8.26 -16.16 14.93
N GLN A 154 7.09 -15.61 14.62
CA GLN A 154 6.26 -14.89 15.57
C GLN A 154 5.26 -15.86 16.20
N LEU A 155 5.26 -15.93 17.52
CA LEU A 155 4.40 -16.84 18.31
C LEU A 155 2.90 -16.72 17.97
N ALA A 156 2.44 -15.54 17.55
CA ALA A 156 1.06 -15.31 17.17
C ALA A 156 0.62 -16.16 15.97
N TYR A 157 1.50 -16.39 14.98
CA TYR A 157 1.18 -17.24 13.83
C TYR A 157 1.07 -18.70 14.21
N ASP A 158 2.03 -19.22 14.98
CA ASP A 158 2.01 -20.61 15.44
C ASP A 158 0.80 -20.88 16.32
N ASN A 159 0.55 -20.03 17.32
CA ASN A 159 -0.59 -20.17 18.23
C ASN A 159 -1.92 -20.16 17.45
N TRP A 160 -2.07 -19.24 16.48
CA TRP A 160 -3.30 -19.16 15.70
C TRP A 160 -3.47 -20.38 14.80
N ARG A 161 -2.42 -20.88 14.20
CA ARG A 161 -2.44 -22.11 13.41
C ARG A 161 -2.82 -23.35 14.26
N ASP A 162 -2.27 -23.44 15.47
CA ASP A 162 -2.59 -24.55 16.38
C ASP A 162 -4.06 -24.51 16.83
N LEU A 163 -4.60 -23.32 17.09
CA LEU A 163 -6.03 -23.12 17.36
C LEU A 163 -6.89 -23.52 16.14
N TYR A 164 -6.44 -23.19 14.92
CA TYR A 164 -7.12 -23.60 13.68
C TYR A 164 -7.16 -25.13 13.55
N ARG A 165 -6.01 -25.81 13.76
CA ARG A 165 -5.92 -27.28 13.72
C ARG A 165 -6.76 -27.96 14.78
N ALA A 166 -6.90 -27.33 15.92
CA ALA A 166 -7.74 -27.81 17.04
C ALA A 166 -9.23 -27.46 16.88
N ASP A 167 -9.66 -26.86 15.75
CA ASP A 167 -11.03 -26.40 15.49
C ASP A 167 -11.59 -25.43 16.54
N ARG A 168 -10.72 -24.55 17.08
CA ARG A 168 -11.03 -23.62 18.16
C ARG A 168 -11.18 -22.16 17.73
N LEU A 169 -11.12 -21.90 16.43
CA LEU A 169 -11.29 -20.56 15.87
C LEU A 169 -12.76 -20.30 15.51
N ASN A 170 -13.22 -19.06 15.71
CA ASN A 170 -14.51 -18.63 15.19
C ASN A 170 -14.46 -18.46 13.66
N PRO A 171 -15.61 -18.35 12.96
CA PRO A 171 -15.65 -18.25 11.49
C PRO A 171 -14.79 -17.13 10.91
N VAL A 172 -14.72 -15.96 11.57
CA VAL A 172 -13.91 -14.82 11.11
C VAL A 172 -12.40 -15.14 11.19
N GLN A 173 -11.98 -15.71 12.31
CA GLN A 173 -10.58 -16.08 12.52
C GLN A 173 -10.12 -17.19 11.56
N ARG A 174 -11.01 -18.13 11.20
CA ARG A 174 -10.73 -19.24 10.28
C ARG A 174 -10.40 -18.77 8.88
N GLN A 175 -10.96 -17.64 8.41
CA GLN A 175 -10.73 -17.09 7.07
C GLN A 175 -9.23 -16.98 6.71
N PHE A 176 -8.38 -16.73 7.70
CA PHE A 176 -6.94 -16.60 7.51
C PHE A 176 -6.26 -17.88 7.01
N PHE A 177 -6.85 -19.06 7.32
CA PHE A 177 -6.31 -20.38 6.97
C PHE A 177 -7.08 -21.05 5.83
N GLU A 178 -8.09 -20.40 5.29
CA GLU A 178 -8.92 -20.91 4.22
C GLU A 178 -8.57 -20.26 2.88
N ARG A 179 -9.09 -20.82 1.78
CA ARG A 179 -8.88 -20.24 0.45
C ARG A 179 -9.44 -18.83 0.41
N ARG A 180 -8.68 -17.92 -0.17
CA ARG A 180 -9.12 -16.53 -0.31
C ARG A 180 -10.13 -16.40 -1.45
N PRO A 181 -11.18 -15.58 -1.29
CA PRO A 181 -11.98 -15.14 -2.41
C PRO A 181 -11.12 -14.47 -3.48
N VAL A 182 -11.44 -14.70 -4.75
CA VAL A 182 -10.73 -14.06 -5.88
C VAL A 182 -10.87 -12.55 -5.82
N GLU A 183 -12.04 -12.07 -5.39
CA GLU A 183 -12.36 -10.67 -5.22
C GLU A 183 -12.88 -10.39 -3.83
N GLN A 184 -12.45 -9.27 -3.27
CA GLN A 184 -12.95 -8.79 -1.98
C GLN A 184 -13.26 -7.30 -2.10
N LEU A 185 -14.36 -6.89 -1.47
CA LEU A 185 -14.80 -5.51 -1.37
C LEU A 185 -15.15 -5.18 0.07
N PHE A 186 -14.61 -4.09 0.59
CA PHE A 186 -14.82 -3.70 1.98
C PHE A 186 -15.26 -2.22 2.08
N ASP A 187 -16.17 -1.95 3.01
CA ASP A 187 -16.45 -0.60 3.52
C ASP A 187 -15.64 -0.40 4.80
N LEU A 188 -14.53 0.31 4.71
CA LEU A 188 -13.57 0.46 5.82
C LEU A 188 -14.08 1.31 7.00
N GLU A 189 -15.17 2.07 6.82
CA GLU A 189 -15.83 2.76 7.93
C GLU A 189 -16.69 1.79 8.74
N ALA A 190 -17.42 0.89 8.08
CA ALA A 190 -18.26 -0.11 8.72
C ALA A 190 -17.45 -1.35 9.16
N ASP A 191 -16.40 -1.69 8.43
CA ASP A 191 -15.56 -2.87 8.63
C ASP A 191 -14.05 -2.51 8.54
N PRO A 192 -13.50 -1.83 9.54
CA PRO A 192 -12.08 -1.44 9.54
C PRO A 192 -11.12 -2.63 9.62
N HIS A 193 -11.62 -3.82 9.91
CA HIS A 193 -10.83 -5.06 10.00
C HIS A 193 -10.89 -5.93 8.74
N GLU A 194 -11.68 -5.52 7.73
CA GLU A 194 -11.76 -6.21 6.44
C GLU A 194 -12.12 -7.71 6.59
N VAL A 195 -13.15 -7.99 7.37
CA VAL A 195 -13.62 -9.35 7.65
C VAL A 195 -14.94 -9.69 6.98
N ASN A 196 -15.71 -8.69 6.54
CA ASN A 196 -16.98 -8.84 5.86
C ASN A 196 -16.86 -8.52 4.37
N ASN A 197 -16.63 -9.53 3.54
CA ASN A 197 -16.46 -9.35 2.10
C ASN A 197 -17.80 -9.11 1.40
N LEU A 198 -17.97 -7.91 0.85
CA LEU A 198 -19.17 -7.46 0.12
C LEU A 198 -19.13 -7.74 -1.39
N ALA A 199 -18.11 -8.43 -1.91
CA ALA A 199 -17.98 -8.66 -3.35
C ALA A 199 -19.09 -9.55 -3.94
N GLY A 200 -19.77 -10.34 -3.12
CA GLY A 200 -20.94 -11.15 -3.52
C GLY A 200 -22.29 -10.47 -3.31
N ASP A 201 -22.31 -9.26 -2.78
CA ASP A 201 -23.54 -8.50 -2.52
C ASP A 201 -24.04 -7.82 -3.82
N PRO A 202 -25.24 -8.16 -4.32
CA PRO A 202 -25.81 -7.55 -5.51
C PRO A 202 -25.94 -6.02 -5.43
N ASP A 203 -26.20 -5.47 -4.23
CA ASP A 203 -26.33 -4.02 -4.01
C ASP A 203 -24.98 -3.30 -4.21
N GLN A 204 -23.86 -4.01 -4.11
CA GLN A 204 -22.52 -3.48 -4.31
C GLN A 204 -21.95 -3.76 -5.72
N ALA A 205 -22.68 -4.42 -6.60
CA ALA A 205 -22.20 -4.85 -7.92
C ALA A 205 -21.64 -3.68 -8.77
N LYS A 206 -22.31 -2.53 -8.75
CA LYS A 206 -21.85 -1.34 -9.50
C LYS A 206 -20.54 -0.79 -8.95
N ARG A 207 -20.39 -0.75 -7.62
CA ARG A 207 -19.17 -0.30 -6.93
C ARG A 207 -18.02 -1.25 -7.16
N LEU A 208 -18.28 -2.55 -7.05
CA LEU A 208 -17.29 -3.59 -7.35
C LEU A 208 -16.77 -3.44 -8.78
N ALA A 209 -17.65 -3.23 -9.77
CA ALA A 209 -17.28 -3.03 -11.16
C ALA A 209 -16.43 -1.76 -11.37
N ASP A 210 -16.76 -0.65 -10.72
CA ASP A 210 -15.98 0.60 -10.79
C ASP A 210 -14.57 0.39 -10.24
N LEU A 211 -14.42 -0.14 -9.04
CA LEU A 211 -13.11 -0.32 -8.40
C LEU A 211 -12.25 -1.37 -9.13
N ARG A 212 -12.87 -2.43 -9.64
CA ARG A 212 -12.21 -3.41 -10.53
C ARG A 212 -11.66 -2.72 -11.79
N GLY A 213 -12.46 -1.86 -12.42
CA GLY A 213 -12.04 -1.09 -13.59
C GLY A 213 -10.87 -0.15 -13.29
N ARG A 214 -10.92 0.57 -12.15
CA ARG A 214 -9.84 1.47 -11.69
C ARG A 214 -8.56 0.71 -11.41
N LEU A 215 -8.64 -0.42 -10.70
CA LEU A 215 -7.48 -1.28 -10.45
C LEU A 215 -6.85 -1.73 -11.76
N ARG A 216 -7.63 -2.27 -12.70
CA ARG A 216 -7.16 -2.71 -14.02
C ARG A 216 -6.49 -1.57 -14.79
N SER A 217 -7.12 -0.40 -14.82
CA SER A 217 -6.57 0.79 -15.49
C SER A 217 -5.22 1.20 -14.87
N LYS A 218 -5.12 1.17 -13.53
CA LYS A 218 -3.87 1.49 -12.82
C LYS A 218 -2.77 0.49 -13.16
N MET A 219 -3.05 -0.83 -13.12
CA MET A 219 -2.08 -1.88 -13.46
C MET A 219 -1.55 -1.72 -14.89
N LYS A 220 -2.43 -1.42 -15.84
CA LYS A 220 -2.03 -1.14 -17.24
C LYS A 220 -1.16 0.11 -17.33
N SER A 221 -1.51 1.18 -16.65
CA SER A 221 -0.78 2.46 -16.70
C SER A 221 0.65 2.38 -16.17
N ILE A 222 0.90 1.48 -15.22
CA ILE A 222 2.24 1.25 -14.63
C ILE A 222 2.98 0.09 -15.31
N ASN A 223 2.40 -0.57 -16.31
CA ASN A 223 2.92 -1.79 -16.93
C ASN A 223 3.26 -2.86 -15.88
N ASP A 224 2.28 -3.24 -15.05
CA ASP A 224 2.49 -4.22 -13.96
C ASP A 224 3.04 -5.54 -14.50
N LEU A 225 4.29 -5.84 -14.17
CA LEU A 225 5.03 -6.99 -14.69
C LEU A 225 4.78 -8.29 -13.94
N SER A 226 3.99 -8.28 -12.87
CA SER A 226 3.81 -9.45 -12.00
C SER A 226 3.04 -10.61 -12.65
N PHE A 227 2.48 -10.39 -13.86
CA PHE A 227 1.95 -11.46 -14.70
C PHE A 227 3.04 -12.29 -15.42
N TYR A 228 4.27 -11.80 -15.46
CA TYR A 228 5.38 -12.57 -16.01
C TYR A 228 5.92 -13.56 -14.97
N PRO A 229 6.27 -14.78 -15.37
CA PRO A 229 6.98 -15.70 -14.49
C PRO A 229 8.30 -15.10 -13.99
N GLU A 230 8.63 -15.33 -12.72
CA GLU A 230 9.83 -14.73 -12.10
C GLU A 230 11.13 -15.02 -12.85
N ASN A 231 11.30 -16.23 -13.40
CA ASN A 231 12.46 -16.55 -14.21
C ASN A 231 12.60 -15.63 -15.43
N ARG A 232 11.46 -15.28 -16.08
CA ARG A 232 11.46 -14.31 -17.19
C ARG A 232 11.81 -12.90 -16.69
N MET A 233 11.33 -12.52 -15.51
CA MET A 233 11.69 -11.25 -14.88
C MET A 233 13.20 -11.15 -14.61
N VAL A 234 13.80 -12.23 -14.12
CA VAL A 234 15.25 -12.30 -13.85
C VAL A 234 16.06 -12.24 -15.14
N THR A 235 15.67 -12.98 -16.17
CA THR A 235 16.45 -13.06 -17.42
C THR A 235 16.27 -11.83 -18.30
N ASP A 236 15.06 -11.31 -18.41
CA ASP A 236 14.69 -10.34 -19.44
C ASP A 236 14.53 -8.90 -18.89
N ALA A 237 14.25 -8.73 -17.61
CA ALA A 237 13.88 -7.44 -17.02
C ALA A 237 14.77 -6.97 -15.86
N LEU A 238 15.64 -7.81 -15.29
CA LEU A 238 16.41 -7.48 -14.09
C LEU A 238 17.34 -6.26 -14.27
N GLY A 239 17.85 -6.04 -15.50
CA GLY A 239 18.71 -4.91 -15.81
C GLY A 239 17.98 -3.55 -15.84
N ASP A 240 16.77 -3.52 -16.39
CA ASP A 240 15.90 -2.35 -16.46
C ASP A 240 14.43 -2.78 -16.64
N GLY A 241 13.75 -3.01 -15.52
CA GLY A 241 12.33 -3.42 -15.51
C GLY A 241 11.40 -2.37 -16.10
N VAL A 242 11.73 -1.10 -15.97
CA VAL A 242 10.91 -0.01 -16.52
C VAL A 242 10.96 0.00 -18.05
N ALA A 243 12.16 -0.07 -18.62
CA ALA A 243 12.33 -0.16 -20.07
C ALA A 243 11.71 -1.43 -20.62
N PHE A 244 11.88 -2.57 -19.94
CA PHE A 244 11.21 -3.83 -20.32
C PHE A 244 9.70 -3.69 -20.33
N GLY A 245 9.10 -3.12 -19.28
CA GLY A 245 7.66 -2.90 -19.19
C GLY A 245 7.13 -1.98 -20.29
N ARG A 246 7.80 -0.87 -20.55
CA ARG A 246 7.46 0.06 -21.64
C ARG A 246 7.51 -0.63 -23.01
N LYS A 247 8.57 -1.40 -23.28
CA LYS A 247 8.74 -2.16 -24.53
C LYS A 247 7.66 -3.21 -24.73
N ASN A 248 7.19 -3.83 -23.64
CA ASN A 248 6.21 -4.91 -23.67
C ASN A 248 4.79 -4.49 -23.21
N ALA A 249 4.50 -3.18 -23.16
CA ALA A 249 3.26 -2.64 -22.61
C ALA A 249 1.99 -3.28 -23.18
N GLN A 250 1.97 -3.56 -24.49
CA GLN A 250 0.85 -4.19 -25.17
C GLN A 250 0.63 -5.64 -24.69
N GLN A 251 1.71 -6.40 -24.50
CA GLN A 251 1.64 -7.78 -23.98
C GLN A 251 1.21 -7.78 -22.50
N VAL A 252 1.75 -6.88 -21.69
CA VAL A 252 1.34 -6.69 -20.27
C VAL A 252 -0.15 -6.39 -20.18
N SER A 253 -0.65 -5.48 -21.02
CA SER A 253 -2.07 -5.15 -21.08
C SER A 253 -2.93 -6.37 -21.41
N ARG A 254 -2.53 -7.17 -22.40
CA ARG A 254 -3.25 -8.40 -22.77
C ARG A 254 -3.26 -9.44 -21.64
N LEU A 255 -2.14 -9.65 -20.98
CA LEU A 255 -2.06 -10.55 -19.81
C LEU A 255 -3.00 -10.10 -18.70
N SER A 256 -3.03 -8.79 -18.40
CA SER A 256 -3.94 -8.21 -17.43
C SER A 256 -5.43 -8.36 -17.80
N ASP A 257 -5.76 -8.43 -19.09
CA ASP A 257 -7.15 -8.65 -19.55
C ASP A 257 -7.60 -10.11 -19.46
N LEU A 258 -6.65 -11.05 -19.49
CA LEU A 258 -6.93 -12.48 -19.41
C LEU A 258 -7.02 -13.00 -17.97
N ALA A 259 -6.48 -12.25 -16.99
CA ALA A 259 -6.42 -12.59 -15.58
C ALA A 259 -7.55 -11.98 -14.76
#